data_75406d0a8a0b24a19f1f12ad1ead2a76
#
_entry.id   75406d0a8a0b24a19f1f12ad1ead2a76
#
_cell.length_a   1.000
_cell.length_b   1.000
_cell.length_c   1.000
_cell.angle_alpha   90.00
_cell.angle_beta   90.00
_cell.angle_gamma   90.00
#
_symmetry.space_group_name_H-M   'P 1'
#
loop_
_entity.id
_entity.type
_entity.pdbx_description
1 polymer ?
#
loop_
_entity_poly.entity_id
_entity_poly.type
_entity_poly.pdbx_seq_one_letter_code
_entity_poly.pdbx_strand_id
1 'polypeptide(L)'
;MKSVPEVSRRQFFQGAATSLAALSMAETMAAQPNKKVRIGVVGGGFGAHFQWHLHPNCKVAAVCDIRPDRLQTLSEVYHCDKTYKNFREMLTNRELDAVAVFTPLPLHVWMATEAMKTGKHVISAVPAGMTVEELEQLLETVKSTGMKYMMAETSYYRPEMITCREWNKAGKFGTIMYSEAEYHHEGLISIMFDERGFPNWRHGLPPMLYPTHSVGMVVPVTGERLVEVQAVGWGDGHEILRTNEYHNPFWNTTGFFKTSKGHSSRIAVCWHIADAEVERSAFYGDRLSYIMARPEKSPNTVISIGDSSKTVLDSNGYPEGDVKIQAYTQPNYWERLPEPLRVASGHGGSHTFLTHEFISAIVEDRHPAVNVWEAIAYTMPGIIAHQSALRGGEPMKIKDYGIAPA
;
A
#
# COMPACT_ATOMS: atom_id res chain seq x y z
N MET A 1 40.68 50.13 -21.07
CA MET A 1 39.60 49.76 -22.01
C MET A 1 39.80 48.29 -22.43
N LYS A 2 39.00 47.40 -21.92
CA LYS A 2 39.03 45.97 -22.29
C LYS A 2 38.01 45.75 -23.40
N SER A 3 38.46 45.24 -24.54
CA SER A 3 37.66 44.96 -25.70
C SER A 3 36.66 43.82 -25.46
N VAL A 4 35.40 44.03 -25.87
CA VAL A 4 34.32 43.03 -25.89
C VAL A 4 34.57 42.10 -27.09
N PRO A 5 34.54 40.77 -26.95
CA PRO A 5 34.71 39.86 -28.08
C PRO A 5 33.49 39.90 -29.02
N GLU A 6 33.71 40.07 -30.29
CA GLU A 6 32.69 39.95 -31.34
C GLU A 6 32.23 38.49 -31.47
N VAL A 7 30.93 38.25 -31.35
CA VAL A 7 30.31 36.96 -31.58
C VAL A 7 30.09 36.80 -33.10
N SER A 8 30.67 35.76 -33.69
CA SER A 8 30.55 35.53 -35.14
C SER A 8 29.14 35.14 -35.55
N ARG A 9 28.71 35.55 -36.77
CA ARG A 9 27.39 35.17 -37.33
C ARG A 9 27.09 33.68 -37.31
N ARG A 10 28.10 32.82 -37.32
CA ARG A 10 27.95 31.37 -37.25
C ARG A 10 27.53 30.86 -35.86
N GLN A 11 27.96 31.51 -34.77
CA GLN A 11 27.56 31.19 -33.38
C GLN A 11 26.13 31.68 -33.08
N PHE A 12 25.69 32.76 -33.73
CA PHE A 12 24.32 33.26 -33.62
C PHE A 12 23.29 32.28 -34.23
N PHE A 13 23.61 31.67 -35.39
CA PHE A 13 22.73 30.70 -36.04
C PHE A 13 22.71 29.33 -35.35
N GLN A 14 23.78 28.92 -34.64
CA GLN A 14 23.77 27.70 -33.84
C GLN A 14 22.96 27.84 -32.56
N GLY A 15 22.94 29.02 -31.94
CA GLY A 15 22.09 29.31 -30.75
C GLY A 15 20.60 29.39 -31.12
N ALA A 16 20.27 29.88 -32.33
CA ALA A 16 18.88 29.97 -32.81
C ALA A 16 18.30 28.60 -33.20
N ALA A 17 19.10 27.68 -33.73
CA ALA A 17 18.65 26.34 -34.09
C ALA A 17 18.37 25.45 -32.88
N THR A 18 19.14 25.60 -31.80
CA THR A 18 18.88 24.88 -30.52
C THR A 18 17.66 25.44 -29.79
N SER A 19 17.37 26.73 -29.89
CA SER A 19 16.17 27.34 -29.30
C SER A 19 14.88 26.95 -30.03
N LEU A 20 14.91 26.77 -31.33
CA LEU A 20 13.74 26.28 -32.10
C LEU A 20 13.47 24.78 -31.87
N ALA A 21 14.50 23.97 -31.69
CA ALA A 21 14.32 22.55 -31.35
C ALA A 21 13.76 22.35 -29.95
N ALA A 22 14.11 23.21 -28.97
CA ALA A 22 13.55 23.20 -27.64
C ALA A 22 12.08 23.68 -27.62
N LEU A 23 11.70 24.64 -28.46
CA LEU A 23 10.30 25.07 -28.58
C LEU A 23 9.42 24.00 -29.30
N SER A 24 9.96 23.27 -30.30
CA SER A 24 9.21 22.21 -30.96
C SER A 24 9.02 20.95 -30.13
N MET A 25 9.86 20.71 -29.10
CA MET A 25 9.64 19.64 -28.11
C MET A 25 8.67 20.04 -27.01
N ALA A 26 8.46 21.33 -26.76
CA ALA A 26 7.46 21.81 -25.81
C ALA A 26 6.02 21.77 -26.37
N GLU A 27 5.84 21.82 -27.67
CA GLU A 27 4.51 21.77 -28.32
C GLU A 27 3.98 20.35 -28.58
N THR A 28 4.80 19.29 -28.40
CA THR A 28 4.35 17.90 -28.57
C THR A 28 3.88 17.23 -27.26
N MET A 29 3.82 17.96 -26.16
CA MET A 29 2.99 17.58 -25.02
C MET A 29 1.57 18.15 -25.18
N ALA A 30 1.03 18.11 -26.40
CA ALA A 30 -0.39 18.34 -26.64
C ALA A 30 -1.17 17.28 -25.87
N ALA A 31 -2.00 17.74 -24.94
CA ALA A 31 -2.91 16.96 -24.13
C ALA A 31 -3.51 15.80 -24.95
N GLN A 32 -3.17 14.57 -24.60
CA GLN A 32 -3.92 13.41 -25.06
C GLN A 32 -5.40 13.69 -24.78
N PRO A 33 -6.31 13.48 -25.74
CA PRO A 33 -7.72 13.74 -25.49
C PRO A 33 -8.15 12.96 -24.28
N ASN A 34 -8.85 13.60 -23.33
CA ASN A 34 -9.35 13.18 -22.04
C ASN A 34 -10.01 11.78 -22.07
N LYS A 35 -9.24 10.72 -22.24
CA LYS A 35 -9.74 9.34 -22.17
C LYS A 35 -10.00 9.03 -20.71
N LYS A 36 -11.27 9.16 -20.30
CA LYS A 36 -11.67 8.76 -18.96
C LYS A 36 -11.62 7.23 -18.83
N VAL A 37 -10.94 6.74 -17.81
CA VAL A 37 -10.99 5.33 -17.41
C VAL A 37 -12.39 5.04 -16.89
N ARG A 38 -13.06 4.08 -17.51
CA ARG A 38 -14.41 3.62 -17.13
C ARG A 38 -14.26 2.48 -16.14
N ILE A 39 -14.53 2.76 -14.87
CA ILE A 39 -14.36 1.77 -13.79
C ILE A 39 -15.68 1.16 -13.36
N GLY A 40 -15.69 -0.16 -13.10
CA GLY A 40 -16.74 -0.85 -12.38
C GLY A 40 -16.34 -1.03 -10.91
N VAL A 41 -17.23 -0.73 -9.96
CA VAL A 41 -16.97 -0.90 -8.52
C VAL A 41 -17.77 -2.07 -7.97
N VAL A 42 -17.09 -3.01 -7.31
CA VAL A 42 -17.69 -4.21 -6.73
C VAL A 42 -17.46 -4.25 -5.22
N GLY A 43 -18.55 -4.43 -4.45
CA GLY A 43 -18.53 -4.45 -3.00
C GLY A 43 -18.86 -3.09 -2.38
N GLY A 44 -20.13 -2.88 -2.03
CA GLY A 44 -20.68 -1.61 -1.55
C GLY A 44 -20.41 -1.28 -0.08
N GLY A 45 -19.71 -2.14 0.66
CA GLY A 45 -19.19 -1.79 1.99
C GLY A 45 -18.00 -0.85 1.85
N PHE A 46 -16.80 -1.39 1.76
CA PHE A 46 -15.58 -0.61 1.65
C PHE A 46 -15.46 0.16 0.33
N GLY A 47 -15.95 -0.41 -0.78
CA GLY A 47 -15.85 0.20 -2.10
C GLY A 47 -16.56 1.55 -2.26
N ALA A 48 -17.54 1.87 -1.40
CA ALA A 48 -18.24 3.16 -1.42
C ALA A 48 -17.40 4.33 -0.86
N HIS A 49 -16.24 4.06 -0.27
CA HIS A 49 -15.40 5.07 0.39
C HIS A 49 -14.29 5.65 -0.49
N PHE A 50 -14.23 5.29 -1.77
CA PHE A 50 -13.22 5.78 -2.71
C PHE A 50 -13.78 6.91 -3.59
N GLN A 51 -12.91 7.81 -4.06
CA GLN A 51 -13.30 9.03 -4.76
C GLN A 51 -13.20 8.94 -6.29
N TRP A 52 -13.60 7.79 -6.87
CA TRP A 52 -13.56 7.55 -8.31
C TRP A 52 -14.30 8.63 -9.12
N HIS A 53 -15.46 9.06 -8.63
CA HIS A 53 -16.33 10.06 -9.26
C HIS A 53 -15.74 11.47 -9.25
N LEU A 54 -14.77 11.75 -8.38
CA LEU A 54 -14.09 13.05 -8.30
C LEU A 54 -12.84 13.10 -9.19
N HIS A 55 -12.32 11.96 -9.62
CA HIS A 55 -11.09 11.95 -10.41
C HIS A 55 -11.34 12.44 -11.85
N PRO A 56 -10.58 13.47 -12.36
CA PRO A 56 -10.84 14.09 -13.66
C PRO A 56 -10.80 13.09 -14.84
N ASN A 57 -9.94 12.07 -14.76
CA ASN A 57 -9.76 11.03 -15.78
C ASN A 57 -10.49 9.74 -15.45
N CYS A 58 -11.52 9.75 -14.60
CA CYS A 58 -12.29 8.57 -14.23
C CYS A 58 -13.79 8.80 -14.42
N LYS A 59 -14.50 7.71 -14.71
CA LYS A 59 -15.97 7.64 -14.66
C LYS A 59 -16.37 6.29 -14.09
N VAL A 60 -17.20 6.29 -13.04
CA VAL A 60 -17.85 5.06 -12.60
C VAL A 60 -18.93 4.70 -13.61
N ALA A 61 -18.73 3.60 -14.31
CA ALA A 61 -19.57 3.16 -15.42
C ALA A 61 -20.47 1.96 -15.07
N ALA A 62 -20.19 1.30 -13.95
CA ALA A 62 -21.02 0.23 -13.40
C ALA A 62 -20.75 0.04 -11.90
N VAL A 63 -21.74 -0.46 -11.17
CA VAL A 63 -21.61 -0.86 -9.77
C VAL A 63 -22.19 -2.24 -9.56
N CYS A 64 -21.61 -3.02 -8.62
CA CYS A 64 -22.03 -4.39 -8.37
C CYS A 64 -21.98 -4.73 -6.88
N ASP A 65 -23.06 -5.27 -6.35
CA ASP A 65 -23.10 -5.94 -5.05
C ASP A 65 -24.24 -6.95 -5.03
N ILE A 66 -24.05 -8.06 -4.31
CA ILE A 66 -25.10 -9.08 -4.12
C ILE A 66 -26.19 -8.61 -3.15
N ARG A 67 -25.86 -7.68 -2.25
CA ARG A 67 -26.79 -7.08 -1.28
C ARG A 67 -27.47 -5.85 -1.89
N PRO A 68 -28.81 -5.80 -1.89
CA PRO A 68 -29.54 -4.67 -2.47
C PRO A 68 -29.24 -3.31 -1.80
N ASP A 69 -29.10 -3.29 -0.47
CA ASP A 69 -28.75 -2.09 0.31
C ASP A 69 -27.39 -1.52 -0.07
N ARG A 70 -26.37 -2.37 -0.20
CA ARG A 70 -25.02 -1.97 -0.61
C ARG A 70 -24.95 -1.57 -2.08
N LEU A 71 -25.70 -2.25 -2.94
CA LEU A 71 -25.82 -1.89 -4.34
C LEU A 71 -26.45 -0.51 -4.51
N GLN A 72 -27.48 -0.20 -3.72
CA GLN A 72 -28.09 1.12 -3.69
C GLN A 72 -27.09 2.18 -3.22
N THR A 73 -26.35 1.91 -2.12
CA THR A 73 -25.29 2.81 -1.64
C THR A 73 -24.27 3.13 -2.73
N LEU A 74 -23.78 2.14 -3.47
CA LEU A 74 -22.84 2.36 -4.58
C LEU A 74 -23.46 3.21 -5.69
N SER A 75 -24.73 2.95 -6.07
CA SER A 75 -25.45 3.69 -7.08
C SER A 75 -25.58 5.16 -6.71
N GLU A 76 -25.95 5.44 -5.47
CA GLU A 76 -26.13 6.80 -4.93
C GLU A 76 -24.79 7.55 -4.83
N VAL A 77 -23.77 6.95 -4.21
CA VAL A 77 -22.44 7.57 -4.02
C VAL A 77 -21.79 7.92 -5.34
N TYR A 78 -21.92 7.04 -6.33
CA TYR A 78 -21.26 7.21 -7.62
C TYR A 78 -22.15 7.78 -8.72
N HIS A 79 -23.41 8.09 -8.41
CA HIS A 79 -24.42 8.54 -9.41
C HIS A 79 -24.42 7.64 -10.65
N CYS A 80 -24.47 6.32 -10.40
CA CYS A 80 -24.35 5.28 -11.43
C CYS A 80 -25.60 4.41 -11.47
N ASP A 81 -26.39 4.54 -12.55
CA ASP A 81 -27.63 3.79 -12.74
C ASP A 81 -27.40 2.36 -13.26
N LYS A 82 -26.18 2.08 -13.76
CA LYS A 82 -25.84 0.75 -14.31
C LYS A 82 -25.41 -0.18 -13.19
N THR A 83 -26.39 -0.91 -12.64
CA THR A 83 -26.23 -1.78 -11.48
C THR A 83 -26.23 -3.25 -11.86
N TYR A 84 -25.45 -4.06 -11.15
CA TYR A 84 -25.38 -5.52 -11.33
C TYR A 84 -25.43 -6.22 -9.97
N LYS A 85 -26.15 -7.35 -9.91
CA LYS A 85 -26.13 -8.26 -8.75
C LYS A 85 -25.13 -9.41 -8.94
N ASN A 86 -24.68 -9.62 -10.17
CA ASN A 86 -23.75 -10.69 -10.53
C ASN A 86 -22.47 -10.10 -11.14
N PHE A 87 -21.34 -10.44 -10.53
CA PHE A 87 -20.02 -9.95 -10.97
C PHE A 87 -19.67 -10.38 -12.40
N ARG A 88 -19.92 -11.66 -12.76
CA ARG A 88 -19.63 -12.15 -14.11
C ARG A 88 -20.46 -11.44 -15.17
N GLU A 89 -21.71 -11.12 -14.83
CA GLU A 89 -22.56 -10.33 -15.72
C GLU A 89 -22.00 -8.92 -15.91
N MET A 90 -21.55 -8.26 -14.84
CA MET A 90 -20.87 -6.97 -14.96
C MET A 90 -19.62 -7.05 -15.86
N LEU A 91 -18.84 -8.13 -15.81
CA LEU A 91 -17.65 -8.30 -16.64
C LEU A 91 -17.97 -8.40 -18.15
N THR A 92 -19.19 -8.75 -18.54
CA THR A 92 -19.61 -8.74 -19.96
C THR A 92 -19.75 -7.32 -20.53
N ASN A 93 -19.77 -6.31 -19.67
CA ASN A 93 -19.80 -4.93 -20.08
C ASN A 93 -18.45 -4.52 -20.71
N ARG A 94 -18.46 -4.41 -22.05
CA ARG A 94 -17.29 -4.05 -22.88
C ARG A 94 -16.85 -2.60 -22.72
N GLU A 95 -17.67 -1.76 -22.09
CA GLU A 95 -17.31 -0.38 -21.83
C GLU A 95 -16.35 -0.22 -20.65
N LEU A 96 -16.20 -1.23 -19.79
CA LEU A 96 -15.32 -1.17 -18.64
C LEU A 96 -13.86 -1.35 -19.04
N ASP A 97 -13.03 -0.38 -18.65
CA ASP A 97 -11.58 -0.44 -18.76
C ASP A 97 -10.93 -1.03 -17.51
N ALA A 98 -11.58 -0.87 -16.35
CA ALA A 98 -11.06 -1.31 -15.05
C ALA A 98 -12.15 -1.77 -14.09
N VAL A 99 -11.75 -2.52 -13.06
CA VAL A 99 -12.63 -2.98 -11.97
C VAL A 99 -11.95 -2.77 -10.62
N ALA A 100 -12.69 -2.18 -9.69
CA ALA A 100 -12.32 -2.09 -8.28
C ALA A 100 -13.03 -3.22 -7.50
N VAL A 101 -12.25 -4.14 -6.94
CA VAL A 101 -12.71 -5.32 -6.21
C VAL A 101 -12.57 -5.08 -4.70
N PHE A 102 -13.66 -4.71 -4.04
CA PHE A 102 -13.70 -4.43 -2.60
C PHE A 102 -14.63 -5.41 -1.87
N THR A 103 -14.45 -6.67 -2.16
CA THR A 103 -15.23 -7.80 -1.64
C THR A 103 -14.56 -8.46 -0.44
N PRO A 104 -15.15 -9.48 0.20
CA PRO A 104 -14.46 -10.33 1.16
C PRO A 104 -13.16 -10.94 0.63
N LEU A 105 -12.12 -10.98 1.48
CA LEU A 105 -10.78 -11.45 1.15
C LEU A 105 -10.72 -12.78 0.37
N PRO A 106 -11.48 -13.83 0.70
CA PRO A 106 -11.45 -15.10 -0.05
C PRO A 106 -11.85 -14.97 -1.53
N LEU A 107 -12.40 -13.83 -1.95
CA LEU A 107 -12.83 -13.57 -3.32
C LEU A 107 -11.84 -12.74 -4.14
N HIS A 108 -10.81 -12.15 -3.51
CA HIS A 108 -9.94 -11.17 -4.16
C HIS A 108 -9.25 -11.73 -5.40
N VAL A 109 -8.52 -12.85 -5.26
CA VAL A 109 -7.75 -13.43 -6.37
C VAL A 109 -8.67 -13.93 -7.47
N TRP A 110 -9.74 -14.65 -7.11
CA TRP A 110 -10.72 -15.12 -8.10
C TRP A 110 -11.30 -13.96 -8.91
N MET A 111 -11.81 -12.92 -8.25
CA MET A 111 -12.43 -11.79 -8.94
C MET A 111 -11.44 -10.97 -9.75
N ALA A 112 -10.24 -10.76 -9.21
CA ALA A 112 -9.18 -10.04 -9.91
C ALA A 112 -8.74 -10.77 -11.19
N THR A 113 -8.52 -12.08 -11.11
CA THR A 113 -8.10 -12.90 -12.26
C THR A 113 -9.18 -12.98 -13.33
N GLU A 114 -10.47 -13.19 -12.94
CA GLU A 114 -11.58 -13.18 -13.88
C GLU A 114 -11.71 -11.83 -14.60
N ALA A 115 -11.59 -10.70 -13.88
CA ALA A 115 -11.62 -9.37 -14.50
C ALA A 115 -10.47 -9.17 -15.49
N MET A 116 -9.23 -9.50 -15.10
CA MET A 116 -8.06 -9.34 -15.98
C MET A 116 -8.14 -10.21 -17.24
N LYS A 117 -8.64 -11.46 -17.13
CA LYS A 117 -8.87 -12.33 -18.29
C LYS A 117 -9.90 -11.77 -19.29
N THR A 118 -10.77 -10.85 -18.84
CA THR A 118 -11.71 -10.14 -19.74
C THR A 118 -11.16 -8.79 -20.23
N GLY A 119 -9.86 -8.54 -20.06
CA GLY A 119 -9.16 -7.34 -20.55
C GLY A 119 -9.40 -6.09 -19.70
N LYS A 120 -9.61 -6.23 -18.40
CA LYS A 120 -9.84 -5.10 -17.49
C LYS A 120 -8.71 -4.98 -16.48
N HIS A 121 -8.23 -3.76 -16.26
CA HIS A 121 -7.30 -3.47 -15.16
C HIS A 121 -7.99 -3.64 -13.82
N VAL A 122 -7.26 -3.99 -12.76
CA VAL A 122 -7.85 -4.29 -11.46
C VAL A 122 -7.14 -3.56 -10.33
N ILE A 123 -7.93 -2.96 -9.44
CA ILE A 123 -7.53 -2.65 -8.07
C ILE A 123 -8.33 -3.52 -7.12
N SER A 124 -7.68 -4.18 -6.16
CA SER A 124 -8.37 -4.96 -5.14
C SER A 124 -8.09 -4.43 -3.73
N ALA A 125 -9.00 -4.69 -2.80
CA ALA A 125 -8.73 -4.49 -1.39
C ALA A 125 -7.57 -5.39 -0.92
N VAL A 126 -7.14 -5.15 0.30
CA VAL A 126 -6.08 -5.90 0.98
C VAL A 126 -6.63 -7.08 1.79
N PRO A 127 -5.77 -8.08 2.00
CA PRO A 127 -4.55 -8.47 1.30
C PRO A 127 -4.81 -8.98 -0.13
N ALA A 128 -3.74 -9.15 -0.92
CA ALA A 128 -3.87 -9.60 -2.31
C ALA A 128 -4.46 -11.02 -2.43
N GLY A 129 -4.17 -11.90 -1.49
CA GLY A 129 -4.64 -13.27 -1.41
C GLY A 129 -4.35 -13.90 -0.05
N MET A 130 -4.67 -15.18 0.13
CA MET A 130 -4.57 -15.91 1.40
C MET A 130 -3.56 -17.06 1.35
N THR A 131 -3.20 -17.54 0.17
CA THR A 131 -2.26 -18.64 -0.02
C THR A 131 -1.16 -18.29 -1.01
N VAL A 132 -0.08 -19.07 -0.98
CA VAL A 132 1.03 -18.92 -1.93
C VAL A 132 0.55 -19.13 -3.35
N GLU A 133 -0.28 -20.14 -3.56
CA GLU A 133 -0.83 -20.53 -4.87
C GLU A 133 -1.72 -19.43 -5.45
N GLU A 134 -2.53 -18.79 -4.62
CA GLU A 134 -3.34 -17.64 -5.02
C GLU A 134 -2.48 -16.47 -5.50
N LEU A 135 -1.41 -16.16 -4.77
CA LEU A 135 -0.49 -15.09 -5.15
C LEU A 135 0.27 -15.40 -6.44
N GLU A 136 0.68 -16.65 -6.63
CA GLU A 136 1.32 -17.12 -7.88
C GLU A 136 0.34 -17.07 -9.06
N GLN A 137 -0.92 -17.47 -8.85
CA GLN A 137 -1.99 -17.35 -9.85
C GLN A 137 -2.23 -15.90 -10.25
N LEU A 138 -2.27 -14.99 -9.28
CA LEU A 138 -2.46 -13.57 -9.53
C LEU A 138 -1.32 -12.99 -10.38
N LEU A 139 -0.07 -13.31 -10.02
CA LEU A 139 1.12 -12.88 -10.76
C LEU A 139 1.13 -13.40 -12.19
N GLU A 140 0.83 -14.69 -12.38
CA GLU A 140 0.78 -15.29 -13.71
C GLU A 140 -0.34 -14.67 -14.57
N THR A 141 -1.48 -14.35 -13.95
CA THR A 141 -2.57 -13.68 -14.66
C THR A 141 -2.17 -12.27 -15.12
N VAL A 142 -1.47 -11.51 -14.27
CA VAL A 142 -0.94 -10.18 -14.67
C VAL A 142 0.03 -10.33 -15.84
N LYS A 143 0.97 -11.30 -15.77
CA LYS A 143 1.96 -11.54 -16.83
C LYS A 143 1.32 -11.96 -18.15
N SER A 144 0.35 -12.87 -18.10
CA SER A 144 -0.27 -13.42 -19.32
C SER A 144 -1.27 -12.48 -19.97
N THR A 145 -1.93 -11.61 -19.19
CA THR A 145 -2.93 -10.67 -19.72
C THR A 145 -2.35 -9.28 -20.05
N GLY A 146 -1.22 -8.91 -19.45
CA GLY A 146 -0.68 -7.55 -19.51
C GLY A 146 -1.53 -6.50 -18.80
N MET A 147 -2.57 -6.92 -18.07
CA MET A 147 -3.43 -6.00 -17.32
C MET A 147 -2.73 -5.49 -16.08
N LYS A 148 -2.97 -4.23 -15.74
CA LYS A 148 -2.43 -3.63 -14.53
C LYS A 148 -3.23 -4.12 -13.33
N TYR A 149 -2.51 -4.54 -12.30
CA TYR A 149 -3.07 -4.86 -10.99
C TYR A 149 -2.48 -3.93 -9.93
N MET A 150 -3.31 -3.45 -9.03
CA MET A 150 -2.91 -2.70 -7.85
C MET A 150 -3.59 -3.28 -6.60
N MET A 151 -2.86 -3.43 -5.51
CA MET A 151 -3.45 -3.66 -4.19
C MET A 151 -3.68 -2.31 -3.50
N ALA A 152 -4.88 -2.10 -2.98
CA ALA A 152 -5.28 -0.86 -2.32
C ALA A 152 -4.75 -0.78 -0.88
N GLU A 153 -3.42 -0.85 -0.72
CA GLU A 153 -2.79 -0.77 0.61
C GLU A 153 -2.81 0.66 1.14
N THR A 154 -3.65 0.89 2.11
CA THR A 154 -3.90 2.22 2.67
C THR A 154 -2.70 2.78 3.44
N SER A 155 -1.95 1.92 4.14
CA SER A 155 -0.77 2.35 4.91
C SER A 155 0.34 2.90 4.00
N TYR A 156 0.41 2.48 2.74
CA TYR A 156 1.39 2.99 1.78
C TYR A 156 1.29 4.51 1.59
N TYR A 157 0.09 5.08 1.60
CA TYR A 157 -0.15 6.50 1.35
C TYR A 157 -0.43 7.32 2.62
N ARG A 158 -0.18 6.77 3.80
CA ARG A 158 -0.16 7.60 5.01
C ARG A 158 0.95 8.67 4.90
N PRO A 159 0.70 9.91 5.33
CA PRO A 159 1.68 11.00 5.25
C PRO A 159 3.05 10.63 5.83
N GLU A 160 3.06 9.87 6.92
CA GLU A 160 4.25 9.37 7.59
C GLU A 160 5.07 8.47 6.64
N MET A 161 4.39 7.58 5.94
CA MET A 161 5.05 6.63 5.02
C MET A 161 5.55 7.32 3.75
N ILE A 162 4.84 8.33 3.27
CA ILE A 162 5.32 9.17 2.16
C ILE A 162 6.63 9.86 2.59
N THR A 163 6.63 10.49 3.77
CA THR A 163 7.82 11.14 4.32
C THR A 163 9.00 10.16 4.47
N CYS A 164 8.78 9.01 5.08
CA CYS A 164 9.84 8.04 5.32
C CYS A 164 10.43 7.48 4.03
N ARG A 165 9.62 7.18 3.01
CA ARG A 165 10.12 6.77 1.69
C ARG A 165 10.97 7.85 1.04
N GLU A 166 10.54 9.10 1.07
CA GLU A 166 11.31 10.23 0.52
C GLU A 166 12.62 10.44 1.27
N TRP A 167 12.58 10.31 2.58
CA TRP A 167 13.79 10.45 3.42
C TRP A 167 14.78 9.32 3.18
N ASN A 168 14.30 8.07 3.05
CA ASN A 168 15.18 6.96 2.72
C ASN A 168 15.81 7.13 1.32
N LYS A 169 15.00 7.51 0.33
CA LYS A 169 15.50 7.83 -1.02
C LYS A 169 16.52 8.96 -1.04
N ALA A 170 16.36 9.94 -0.16
CA ALA A 170 17.31 11.04 0.01
C ALA A 170 18.53 10.69 0.91
N GLY A 171 18.62 9.47 1.41
CA GLY A 171 19.72 9.00 2.26
C GLY A 171 19.73 9.59 3.67
N LYS A 172 18.62 10.19 4.14
CA LYS A 172 18.59 10.84 5.46
C LYS A 172 18.74 9.86 6.62
N PHE A 173 18.19 8.64 6.48
CA PHE A 173 18.34 7.60 7.50
C PHE A 173 19.79 7.07 7.58
N GLY A 174 20.60 7.25 6.54
CA GLY A 174 21.77 6.43 6.34
C GLY A 174 21.36 5.00 5.98
N THR A 175 21.84 4.00 6.69
CA THR A 175 21.40 2.62 6.58
C THR A 175 20.32 2.35 7.62
N ILE A 176 19.13 1.95 7.22
CA ILE A 176 18.09 1.48 8.17
C ILE A 176 18.49 0.09 8.64
N MET A 177 18.92 -0.03 9.89
CA MET A 177 19.43 -1.28 10.48
C MET A 177 18.30 -2.14 11.06
N TYR A 178 17.25 -1.48 11.55
CA TYR A 178 16.10 -2.12 12.19
C TYR A 178 14.83 -1.34 11.88
N SER A 179 13.70 -2.07 11.75
CA SER A 179 12.38 -1.47 11.59
C SER A 179 11.32 -2.22 12.38
N GLU A 180 10.27 -1.53 12.74
CA GLU A 180 9.10 -2.10 13.38
C GLU A 180 7.83 -1.65 12.69
N ALA A 181 6.83 -2.54 12.65
CA ALA A 181 5.48 -2.16 12.28
C ALA A 181 4.45 -3.00 13.05
N GLU A 182 3.33 -2.39 13.37
CA GLU A 182 2.26 -2.99 14.14
C GLU A 182 0.90 -2.63 13.51
N TYR A 183 0.03 -3.64 13.46
CA TYR A 183 -1.38 -3.45 13.17
C TYR A 183 -2.19 -4.05 14.32
N HIS A 184 -2.71 -3.18 15.16
CA HIS A 184 -3.58 -3.55 16.27
C HIS A 184 -5.00 -3.14 15.90
N HIS A 185 -5.90 -4.09 15.90
CA HIS A 185 -7.31 -3.84 15.59
C HIS A 185 -8.18 -4.49 16.69
N GLU A 186 -8.51 -3.71 17.70
CA GLU A 186 -9.43 -4.13 18.76
C GLU A 186 -10.86 -4.29 18.21
N GLY A 187 -11.67 -5.03 18.94
CA GLY A 187 -13.10 -5.16 18.64
C GLY A 187 -13.46 -6.01 17.43
N LEU A 188 -12.50 -6.69 16.80
CA LEU A 188 -12.74 -7.53 15.62
C LEU A 188 -13.75 -8.66 15.84
N ILE A 189 -13.93 -9.11 17.08
CA ILE A 189 -14.91 -10.17 17.39
C ILE A 189 -16.31 -9.76 16.93
N SER A 190 -16.69 -8.50 17.09
CA SER A 190 -18.01 -8.00 16.66
C SER A 190 -18.25 -8.08 15.14
N ILE A 191 -17.20 -8.00 14.33
CA ILE A 191 -17.30 -8.07 12.87
C ILE A 191 -17.00 -9.46 12.30
N MET A 192 -16.77 -10.45 13.16
CA MET A 192 -16.62 -11.86 12.78
C MET A 192 -17.95 -12.57 12.50
N PHE A 193 -19.05 -11.90 12.81
CA PHE A 193 -20.40 -12.41 12.62
C PHE A 193 -21.23 -11.47 11.75
N ASP A 194 -22.18 -12.03 11.04
CA ASP A 194 -23.16 -11.23 10.31
C ASP A 194 -24.28 -10.69 11.25
N GLU A 195 -25.18 -9.88 10.71
CA GLU A 195 -26.29 -9.27 11.45
C GLU A 195 -27.25 -10.29 12.12
N ARG A 196 -27.20 -11.55 11.69
CA ARG A 196 -27.99 -12.66 12.20
C ARG A 196 -27.20 -13.50 13.20
N GLY A 197 -25.95 -13.15 13.49
CA GLY A 197 -25.06 -13.88 14.38
C GLY A 197 -24.36 -15.08 13.73
N PHE A 198 -24.39 -15.25 12.40
CA PHE A 198 -23.66 -16.32 11.74
C PHE A 198 -22.20 -15.90 11.47
N PRO A 199 -21.25 -16.84 11.65
CA PRO A 199 -19.86 -16.59 11.28
C PRO A 199 -19.72 -16.13 9.82
N ASN A 200 -18.90 -15.12 9.62
CA ASN A 200 -18.51 -14.68 8.27
C ASN A 200 -17.03 -15.01 8.00
N TRP A 201 -16.50 -14.57 6.87
CA TRP A 201 -15.13 -14.86 6.44
C TRP A 201 -14.03 -14.36 7.41
N ARG A 202 -14.35 -13.45 8.34
CA ARG A 202 -13.41 -12.97 9.36
C ARG A 202 -13.37 -13.87 10.59
N HIS A 203 -14.29 -14.83 10.73
CA HIS A 203 -14.39 -15.67 11.92
C HIS A 203 -13.14 -16.53 12.09
N GLY A 204 -12.32 -16.17 13.08
CA GLY A 204 -11.06 -16.82 13.35
C GLY A 204 -9.95 -16.57 12.31
N LEU A 205 -10.06 -15.52 11.50
CA LEU A 205 -9.03 -15.15 10.52
C LEU A 205 -7.66 -15.03 11.22
N PRO A 206 -6.62 -15.73 10.74
CA PRO A 206 -5.28 -15.60 11.30
C PRO A 206 -4.77 -14.16 11.22
N PRO A 207 -4.22 -13.60 12.30
CA PRO A 207 -3.71 -12.22 12.27
C PRO A 207 -2.72 -11.99 11.13
N MET A 208 -1.78 -12.90 10.94
CA MET A 208 -0.76 -12.78 9.88
C MET A 208 -1.29 -13.06 8.45
N LEU A 209 -2.54 -13.45 8.26
CA LEU A 209 -3.18 -13.38 6.94
C LEU A 209 -3.73 -11.98 6.61
N TYR A 210 -3.51 -11.01 7.51
CA TYR A 210 -3.83 -9.59 7.26
C TYR A 210 -2.61 -8.69 7.58
N PRO A 211 -1.42 -8.96 6.97
CA PRO A 211 -0.16 -8.35 7.38
C PRO A 211 0.09 -6.99 6.71
N THR A 212 -0.69 -6.67 5.67
CA THR A 212 -0.30 -5.64 4.69
C THR A 212 -0.24 -4.25 5.29
N HIS A 213 -1.07 -3.94 6.29
CA HIS A 213 -1.01 -2.66 7.02
C HIS A 213 0.27 -2.48 7.87
N SER A 214 1.02 -3.55 8.10
CA SER A 214 2.33 -3.50 8.76
C SER A 214 3.47 -3.66 7.74
N VAL A 215 3.42 -4.72 6.91
CA VAL A 215 4.45 -4.99 5.90
C VAL A 215 4.48 -3.89 4.83
N GLY A 216 3.32 -3.35 4.45
CA GLY A 216 3.17 -2.23 3.53
C GLY A 216 3.72 -0.90 4.04
N MET A 217 4.12 -0.82 5.32
CA MET A 217 4.94 0.27 5.83
C MET A 217 6.44 -0.03 5.73
N VAL A 218 6.86 -1.25 6.09
CA VAL A 218 8.28 -1.62 6.17
C VAL A 218 8.92 -1.75 4.79
N VAL A 219 8.35 -2.59 3.92
CA VAL A 219 8.97 -2.91 2.62
C VAL A 219 9.15 -1.68 1.72
N PRO A 220 8.14 -0.80 1.53
CA PRO A 220 8.31 0.34 0.64
C PRO A 220 9.22 1.43 1.21
N VAL A 221 9.34 1.56 2.54
CA VAL A 221 10.22 2.53 3.16
C VAL A 221 11.66 2.08 3.12
N THR A 222 11.94 0.82 3.48
CA THR A 222 13.31 0.28 3.49
C THR A 222 13.82 0.00 2.07
N GLY A 223 12.92 -0.30 1.12
CA GLY A 223 13.27 -0.81 -0.21
C GLY A 223 13.85 -2.23 -0.16
N GLU A 224 13.60 -2.98 0.90
CA GLU A 224 14.14 -4.32 1.14
C GLU A 224 13.01 -5.34 1.19
N ARG A 225 13.23 -6.52 0.62
CA ARG A 225 12.31 -7.65 0.73
C ARG A 225 12.50 -8.37 2.06
N LEU A 226 11.43 -8.92 2.62
CA LEU A 226 11.49 -9.82 3.77
C LEU A 226 11.72 -11.25 3.26
N VAL A 227 12.83 -11.88 3.65
CA VAL A 227 13.30 -13.14 3.03
C VAL A 227 13.31 -14.35 3.98
N GLU A 228 13.11 -14.10 5.27
CA GLU A 228 13.04 -15.15 6.31
C GLU A 228 12.22 -14.63 7.48
N VAL A 229 11.50 -15.51 8.17
CA VAL A 229 10.70 -15.19 9.34
C VAL A 229 10.75 -16.28 10.40
N GLN A 230 10.72 -15.86 11.67
CA GLN A 230 10.34 -16.64 12.85
C GLN A 230 9.15 -15.92 13.50
N ALA A 231 8.04 -16.63 13.75
CA ALA A 231 6.86 -16.01 14.31
C ALA A 231 6.28 -16.80 15.46
N VAL A 232 5.72 -16.07 16.44
CA VAL A 232 5.04 -16.63 17.61
C VAL A 232 3.62 -16.10 17.66
N GLY A 233 2.66 -17.01 17.79
CA GLY A 233 1.26 -16.69 18.00
C GLY A 233 0.83 -16.90 19.44
N TRP A 234 -0.18 -16.16 19.87
CA TRP A 234 -0.84 -16.30 21.17
C TRP A 234 -2.34 -16.47 21.00
N GLY A 235 -2.93 -17.39 21.78
CA GLY A 235 -4.36 -17.62 21.87
C GLY A 235 -4.72 -18.16 23.26
N ASP A 236 -5.98 -17.99 23.64
CA ASP A 236 -6.50 -18.38 24.96
C ASP A 236 -7.41 -19.62 24.91
N GLY A 237 -7.53 -20.27 23.76
CA GLY A 237 -8.42 -21.40 23.55
C GLY A 237 -9.90 -21.02 23.48
N HIS A 238 -10.23 -19.76 23.22
CA HIS A 238 -11.60 -19.29 22.97
C HIS A 238 -12.29 -20.11 21.87
N GLU A 239 -13.62 -20.22 21.93
CA GLU A 239 -14.39 -21.05 20.98
C GLU A 239 -14.12 -20.66 19.50
N ILE A 240 -14.05 -19.38 19.19
CA ILE A 240 -13.72 -18.87 17.84
C ILE A 240 -12.38 -19.44 17.34
N LEU A 241 -11.38 -19.56 18.21
CA LEU A 241 -10.07 -20.12 17.84
C LEU A 241 -10.09 -21.64 17.69
N ARG A 242 -11.07 -22.32 18.27
CA ARG A 242 -11.22 -23.79 18.17
C ARG A 242 -12.10 -24.25 17.01
N THR A 243 -13.02 -23.41 16.55
CA THR A 243 -14.10 -23.80 15.61
C THR A 243 -14.06 -23.08 14.26
N ASN A 244 -12.99 -22.30 13.99
CA ASN A 244 -12.88 -21.55 12.74
C ASN A 244 -12.38 -22.40 11.56
N GLU A 245 -12.76 -22.02 10.35
CA GLU A 245 -12.39 -22.72 9.10
C GLU A 245 -10.90 -22.62 8.76
N TYR A 246 -10.18 -21.65 9.32
CA TYR A 246 -8.74 -21.45 9.12
C TYR A 246 -7.88 -22.36 9.99
N HIS A 247 -8.48 -23.08 10.93
CA HIS A 247 -7.74 -23.83 11.98
C HIS A 247 -6.73 -22.97 12.73
N ASN A 248 -7.04 -21.68 12.85
CA ASN A 248 -6.19 -20.69 13.51
C ASN A 248 -6.36 -20.70 15.01
N PRO A 249 -5.31 -20.97 15.80
CA PRO A 249 -5.36 -20.94 17.24
C PRO A 249 -4.95 -19.60 17.87
N PHE A 250 -4.72 -18.55 17.06
CA PHE A 250 -4.09 -17.32 17.51
C PHE A 250 -5.01 -16.10 17.40
N TRP A 251 -5.04 -15.29 18.46
CA TRP A 251 -5.56 -13.92 18.45
C TRP A 251 -4.52 -12.91 17.96
N ASN A 252 -3.26 -13.11 18.35
CA ASN A 252 -2.18 -12.18 18.10
C ASN A 252 -0.98 -12.95 17.59
N THR A 253 -0.23 -12.36 16.66
CA THR A 253 1.00 -12.96 16.14
C THR A 253 2.06 -11.89 15.94
N THR A 254 3.27 -12.17 16.40
CA THR A 254 4.46 -11.33 16.16
C THR A 254 5.51 -12.14 15.45
N GLY A 255 6.09 -11.56 14.38
CA GLY A 255 7.18 -12.14 13.63
C GLY A 255 8.43 -11.28 13.67
N PHE A 256 9.60 -11.95 13.73
CA PHE A 256 10.90 -11.36 13.47
C PHE A 256 11.36 -11.77 12.08
N PHE A 257 11.66 -10.78 11.25
CA PHE A 257 11.98 -10.95 9.85
C PHE A 257 13.42 -10.53 9.58
N LYS A 258 14.05 -11.25 8.66
CA LYS A 258 15.30 -10.85 8.04
C LYS A 258 15.03 -10.24 6.68
N THR A 259 15.69 -9.13 6.38
CA THR A 259 15.57 -8.47 5.08
C THR A 259 16.56 -9.01 4.06
N SER A 260 16.36 -8.69 2.80
CA SER A 260 17.24 -9.06 1.68
C SER A 260 18.66 -8.50 1.79
N LYS A 261 18.85 -7.45 2.59
CA LYS A 261 20.19 -6.88 2.90
C LYS A 261 20.77 -7.38 4.24
N GLY A 262 20.05 -8.24 4.95
CA GLY A 262 20.50 -8.80 6.23
C GLY A 262 20.12 -7.99 7.45
N HIS A 263 19.34 -6.94 7.30
CA HIS A 263 18.75 -6.19 8.42
C HIS A 263 17.56 -6.94 9.03
N SER A 264 17.02 -6.43 10.13
CA SER A 264 15.91 -7.06 10.83
C SER A 264 14.68 -6.17 10.92
N SER A 265 13.52 -6.81 10.96
CA SER A 265 12.23 -6.15 11.17
C SER A 265 11.38 -6.92 12.17
N ARG A 266 10.66 -6.23 13.04
CA ARG A 266 9.62 -6.80 13.91
C ARG A 266 8.26 -6.37 13.37
N ILE A 267 7.38 -7.34 13.11
CA ILE A 267 6.02 -7.07 12.63
C ILE A 267 5.03 -7.79 13.53
N ALA A 268 4.02 -7.07 14.02
CA ALA A 268 2.95 -7.61 14.84
C ALA A 268 1.58 -7.31 14.22
N VAL A 269 0.69 -8.30 14.31
CA VAL A 269 -0.74 -8.14 14.00
C VAL A 269 -1.55 -8.72 15.17
N CYS A 270 -2.40 -7.90 15.74
CA CYS A 270 -3.12 -8.23 16.95
C CYS A 270 -4.62 -7.93 16.82
N TRP A 271 -5.45 -8.97 17.07
CA TRP A 271 -6.91 -8.89 17.04
C TRP A 271 -7.54 -8.77 18.42
N HIS A 272 -6.83 -9.19 19.45
CA HIS A 272 -7.34 -9.22 20.82
C HIS A 272 -6.33 -8.53 21.75
N ILE A 273 -6.43 -7.23 21.84
CA ILE A 273 -5.54 -6.36 22.60
C ILE A 273 -6.30 -5.09 22.98
N ALA A 274 -6.04 -4.57 24.18
CA ALA A 274 -6.60 -3.31 24.66
C ALA A 274 -5.74 -2.14 24.12
N ASP A 275 -5.89 -1.85 22.83
CA ASP A 275 -5.23 -0.71 22.16
C ASP A 275 -6.22 -0.10 21.17
N ALA A 276 -6.19 1.21 20.97
CA ALA A 276 -7.00 1.84 19.94
C ALA A 276 -6.42 1.51 18.57
N GLU A 277 -7.28 1.32 17.57
CA GLU A 277 -6.93 0.98 16.18
C GLU A 277 -5.59 1.60 15.74
N VAL A 278 -4.51 0.81 15.78
CA VAL A 278 -3.14 1.28 15.60
C VAL A 278 -2.50 0.66 14.36
N GLU A 279 -2.17 1.52 13.41
CA GLU A 279 -1.20 1.24 12.37
C GLU A 279 0.03 2.11 12.63
N ARG A 280 1.10 1.49 13.08
CA ARG A 280 2.30 2.21 13.53
C ARG A 280 3.57 1.57 13.01
N SER A 281 4.58 2.41 12.75
CA SER A 281 5.93 1.96 12.38
C SER A 281 7.02 2.80 13.01
N ALA A 282 8.22 2.22 13.09
CA ALA A 282 9.44 2.91 13.44
C ALA A 282 10.59 2.41 12.56
N PHE A 283 11.48 3.32 12.18
CA PHE A 283 12.64 3.05 11.34
C PHE A 283 13.87 3.59 12.04
N TYR A 284 14.86 2.72 12.28
CA TYR A 284 16.07 3.03 13.02
C TYR A 284 17.26 2.95 12.07
N GLY A 285 17.74 4.10 11.66
CA GLY A 285 18.94 4.24 10.82
C GLY A 285 20.17 4.63 11.62
N ASP A 286 21.34 4.54 10.98
CA ASP A 286 22.63 4.92 11.58
C ASP A 286 22.83 6.45 11.68
N ARG A 287 21.97 7.27 11.04
CA ARG A 287 22.00 8.73 11.09
C ARG A 287 20.73 9.34 11.64
N LEU A 288 19.60 8.73 11.35
CA LEU A 288 18.30 9.23 11.72
C LEU A 288 17.37 8.06 12.04
N SER A 289 16.55 8.22 13.06
CA SER A 289 15.41 7.34 13.34
C SER A 289 14.11 8.13 13.26
N TYR A 290 13.05 7.45 12.81
CA TYR A 290 11.70 7.99 12.76
C TYR A 290 10.77 7.05 13.52
N ILE A 291 10.02 7.60 14.48
CA ILE A 291 9.04 6.85 15.27
C ILE A 291 7.67 7.48 15.03
N MET A 292 6.76 6.71 14.42
CA MET A 292 5.40 7.15 14.16
C MET A 292 4.63 7.29 15.48
N ALA A 293 3.87 8.36 15.60
CA ALA A 293 3.03 8.64 16.76
C ALA A 293 2.00 7.53 16.99
N ARG A 294 1.60 7.36 18.23
CA ARG A 294 0.31 6.72 18.54
C ARG A 294 -0.82 7.72 18.28
N PRO A 295 -1.98 7.30 17.73
CA PRO A 295 -3.00 8.20 17.20
C PRO A 295 -3.45 9.32 18.14
N GLU A 296 -3.30 9.21 19.44
CA GLU A 296 -3.97 10.12 20.36
C GLU A 296 -3.06 10.91 21.32
N LYS A 297 -1.77 10.61 21.46
CA LYS A 297 -1.03 11.16 22.62
C LYS A 297 0.43 11.55 22.42
N SER A 298 1.08 11.26 21.32
CA SER A 298 2.47 11.65 21.10
C SER A 298 2.70 12.13 19.67
N PRO A 299 3.53 13.16 19.45
CA PRO A 299 3.89 13.54 18.09
C PRO A 299 4.76 12.46 17.42
N ASN A 300 4.76 12.41 16.11
CA ASN A 300 5.80 11.69 15.37
C ASN A 300 7.16 12.22 15.87
N THR A 301 8.09 11.33 16.12
CA THR A 301 9.37 11.67 16.72
C THR A 301 10.50 11.37 15.74
N VAL A 302 11.39 12.31 15.58
CA VAL A 302 12.64 12.17 14.82
C VAL A 302 13.80 12.24 15.80
N ILE A 303 14.69 11.26 15.72
CA ILE A 303 15.92 11.20 16.46
C ILE A 303 17.06 11.29 15.44
N SER A 304 17.94 12.27 15.55
CA SER A 304 19.14 12.37 14.72
C SER A 304 20.39 12.35 15.58
N ILE A 305 21.41 11.68 15.08
CA ILE A 305 22.74 11.65 15.69
C ILE A 305 23.63 12.51 14.83
N GLY A 306 24.39 13.44 15.47
CA GLY A 306 25.39 14.24 14.81
C GLY A 306 26.50 13.40 14.19
N ASP A 307 27.45 14.06 13.51
CA ASP A 307 28.56 13.39 12.83
C ASP A 307 29.35 12.51 13.80
N SER A 308 29.19 11.19 13.71
CA SER A 308 29.85 10.22 14.57
C SER A 308 31.37 10.28 14.51
N SER A 309 31.95 10.88 13.45
CA SER A 309 33.41 11.12 13.35
C SER A 309 33.91 12.17 14.33
N LYS A 310 33.01 12.94 14.95
CA LYS A 310 33.30 13.98 15.95
C LYS A 310 32.78 13.60 17.34
N THR A 311 32.38 12.35 17.53
CA THR A 311 31.82 11.92 18.81
C THR A 311 32.90 11.94 19.89
N VAL A 312 32.75 12.82 20.86
CA VAL A 312 33.52 12.81 22.11
C VAL A 312 32.86 11.76 23.01
N LEU A 313 33.64 10.93 23.64
CA LEU A 313 33.14 9.99 24.64
C LEU A 313 33.08 10.67 26.00
N ASP A 314 32.02 10.45 26.76
CA ASP A 314 31.94 10.87 28.16
C ASP A 314 32.92 10.09 29.05
N SER A 315 32.95 10.41 30.33
CA SER A 315 33.83 9.75 31.32
C SER A 315 33.54 8.26 31.49
N ASN A 316 32.38 7.76 31.00
CA ASN A 316 31.95 6.37 31.06
C ASN A 316 32.14 5.65 29.73
N GLY A 317 32.68 6.34 28.71
CA GLY A 317 32.91 5.80 27.38
C GLY A 317 31.65 5.79 26.48
N TYR A 318 30.61 6.52 26.86
CA TYR A 318 29.41 6.69 26.00
C TYR A 318 29.58 7.91 25.08
N PRO A 319 29.05 7.87 23.87
CA PRO A 319 29.10 9.00 22.98
C PRO A 319 28.41 10.23 23.57
N GLU A 320 29.18 11.29 23.87
CA GLU A 320 28.65 12.65 23.98
C GLU A 320 28.32 13.17 22.58
N GLY A 321 27.37 12.57 21.92
CA GLY A 321 26.93 13.00 20.61
C GLY A 321 25.75 13.95 20.72
N ASP A 322 25.62 14.87 19.78
CA ASP A 322 24.46 15.72 19.56
C ASP A 322 23.25 14.86 19.16
N VAL A 323 22.71 14.06 20.11
CA VAL A 323 21.43 13.38 19.92
C VAL A 323 20.32 14.41 20.00
N LYS A 324 19.67 14.68 18.88
CA LYS A 324 18.53 15.60 18.81
C LYS A 324 17.25 14.80 18.70
N ILE A 325 16.35 14.98 19.65
CA ILE A 325 15.01 14.39 19.66
C ILE A 325 14.02 15.52 19.37
N GLN A 326 13.24 15.39 18.32
CA GLN A 326 12.31 16.42 17.86
C GLN A 326 10.95 15.84 17.50
N ALA A 327 9.90 16.57 17.87
CA ALA A 327 8.58 16.34 17.31
C ALA A 327 8.59 16.69 15.82
N TYR A 328 7.90 15.89 15.01
CA TYR A 328 7.81 16.11 13.57
C TYR A 328 6.35 16.17 13.10
N THR A 329 6.04 17.23 12.37
CA THR A 329 4.74 17.42 11.73
C THR A 329 4.85 17.11 10.24
N GLN A 330 3.95 16.31 9.72
CA GLN A 330 3.93 15.92 8.32
C GLN A 330 3.59 17.12 7.40
N PRO A 331 4.24 17.22 6.23
CA PRO A 331 3.78 18.12 5.19
C PRO A 331 2.36 17.81 4.72
N ASN A 332 1.69 18.81 4.17
CA ASN A 332 0.40 18.60 3.51
C ASN A 332 0.61 17.95 2.13
N TYR A 333 0.59 16.63 2.06
CA TYR A 333 0.76 15.89 0.81
C TYR A 333 -0.46 15.95 -0.12
N TRP A 334 -1.63 16.36 0.36
CA TRP A 334 -2.84 16.45 -0.48
C TRP A 334 -2.72 17.47 -1.62
N GLU A 335 -1.83 18.45 -1.47
CA GLU A 335 -1.52 19.40 -2.56
C GLU A 335 -0.96 18.72 -3.83
N ARG A 336 -0.46 17.51 -3.72
CA ARG A 336 0.02 16.68 -4.85
C ARG A 336 -1.11 16.06 -5.67
N LEU A 337 -2.30 16.01 -5.11
CA LEU A 337 -3.49 15.46 -5.79
C LEU A 337 -4.13 16.52 -6.70
N PRO A 338 -4.80 16.09 -7.78
CA PRO A 338 -5.73 16.97 -8.50
C PRO A 338 -6.72 17.62 -7.54
N GLU A 339 -7.06 18.89 -7.80
CA GLU A 339 -7.88 19.69 -6.89
C GLU A 339 -9.18 19.01 -6.46
N PRO A 340 -9.98 18.35 -7.32
CA PRO A 340 -11.19 17.66 -6.89
C PRO A 340 -10.98 16.48 -5.93
N LEU A 341 -9.75 15.94 -5.85
CA LEU A 341 -9.39 14.84 -4.94
C LEU A 341 -8.85 15.34 -3.58
N ARG A 342 -8.70 16.64 -3.36
CA ARG A 342 -8.22 17.23 -2.10
C ARG A 342 -9.32 17.28 -1.05
N VAL A 343 -9.93 16.13 -0.79
CA VAL A 343 -11.05 15.98 0.15
C VAL A 343 -10.68 15.01 1.26
N ALA A 344 -11.28 15.19 2.43
CA ALA A 344 -11.14 14.26 3.53
C ALA A 344 -11.57 12.85 3.09
N SER A 345 -10.75 11.85 3.35
CA SER A 345 -11.04 10.47 3.00
C SER A 345 -10.52 9.51 4.08
N GLY A 346 -10.95 8.25 4.05
CA GLY A 346 -10.60 7.24 5.04
C GLY A 346 -9.10 6.97 5.14
N HIS A 347 -8.70 6.30 6.23
CA HIS A 347 -7.31 5.88 6.51
C HIS A 347 -6.30 7.04 6.38
N GLY A 348 -6.58 8.18 7.05
CA GLY A 348 -5.70 9.34 7.03
C GLY A 348 -5.53 10.01 5.66
N GLY A 349 -6.53 9.88 4.77
CA GLY A 349 -6.53 10.47 3.43
C GLY A 349 -6.02 9.54 2.33
N SER A 350 -5.64 8.30 2.64
CA SER A 350 -5.04 7.36 1.68
C SER A 350 -5.96 7.01 0.51
N HIS A 351 -7.29 7.00 0.69
CA HIS A 351 -8.23 6.59 -0.37
C HIS A 351 -8.15 7.48 -1.61
N THR A 352 -7.95 8.79 -1.44
CA THR A 352 -7.78 9.71 -2.58
C THR A 352 -6.47 9.47 -3.33
N PHE A 353 -5.38 9.16 -2.61
CA PHE A 353 -4.10 8.79 -3.22
C PHE A 353 -4.19 7.47 -3.99
N LEU A 354 -4.84 6.44 -3.41
CA LEU A 354 -5.05 5.15 -4.07
C LEU A 354 -5.90 5.31 -5.33
N THR A 355 -6.98 6.11 -5.25
CA THR A 355 -7.81 6.46 -6.41
C THR A 355 -6.97 7.12 -7.51
N HIS A 356 -6.17 8.12 -7.15
CA HIS A 356 -5.33 8.86 -8.10
C HIS A 356 -4.26 7.97 -8.72
N GLU A 357 -3.54 7.21 -7.91
CA GLU A 357 -2.46 6.33 -8.38
C GLU A 357 -2.96 5.29 -9.37
N PHE A 358 -4.06 4.60 -9.06
CA PHE A 358 -4.59 3.58 -9.95
C PHE A 358 -5.02 4.13 -11.31
N ILE A 359 -5.75 5.24 -11.31
CA ILE A 359 -6.21 5.86 -12.56
C ILE A 359 -5.04 6.43 -13.35
N SER A 360 -4.09 7.11 -12.69
CA SER A 360 -2.90 7.66 -13.34
C SER A 360 -2.03 6.56 -13.95
N ALA A 361 -1.83 5.44 -13.24
CA ALA A 361 -1.07 4.30 -13.75
C ALA A 361 -1.67 3.72 -15.04
N ILE A 362 -3.00 3.69 -15.15
CA ILE A 362 -3.69 3.25 -16.39
C ILE A 362 -3.50 4.27 -17.50
N VAL A 363 -3.72 5.57 -17.22
CA VAL A 363 -3.62 6.65 -18.20
C VAL A 363 -2.21 6.82 -18.74
N GLU A 364 -1.21 6.69 -17.89
CA GLU A 364 0.22 6.84 -18.20
C GLU A 364 0.88 5.54 -18.70
N ASP A 365 0.10 4.46 -18.77
CA ASP A 365 0.55 3.12 -19.18
C ASP A 365 1.77 2.60 -18.40
N ARG A 366 1.79 2.80 -17.10
CA ARG A 366 2.84 2.32 -16.17
C ARG A 366 2.30 1.34 -15.14
N HIS A 367 3.16 0.64 -14.46
CA HIS A 367 2.78 -0.11 -13.27
C HIS A 367 2.39 0.84 -12.13
N PRO A 368 1.31 0.57 -11.37
CA PRO A 368 1.01 1.32 -10.16
C PRO A 368 2.04 1.05 -9.06
N ALA A 369 2.13 1.94 -8.08
CA ALA A 369 3.12 1.85 -7.00
C ALA A 369 3.01 0.53 -6.20
N VAL A 370 1.79 0.09 -5.88
CA VAL A 370 1.56 -1.21 -5.22
C VAL A 370 1.04 -2.22 -6.26
N ASN A 371 1.86 -2.48 -7.28
CA ASN A 371 1.59 -3.46 -8.33
C ASN A 371 1.61 -4.89 -7.78
N VAL A 372 1.41 -5.90 -8.64
CA VAL A 372 1.32 -7.30 -8.21
C VAL A 372 2.57 -7.81 -7.49
N TRP A 373 3.77 -7.40 -7.88
CA TRP A 373 5.02 -7.79 -7.22
C TRP A 373 5.11 -7.21 -5.82
N GLU A 374 4.77 -5.93 -5.66
CA GLU A 374 4.70 -5.27 -4.35
C GLU A 374 3.57 -5.86 -3.49
N ALA A 375 2.41 -6.13 -4.07
CA ALA A 375 1.29 -6.75 -3.37
C ALA A 375 1.66 -8.13 -2.79
N ILE A 376 2.40 -8.94 -3.56
CA ILE A 376 2.94 -10.21 -3.10
C ILE A 376 3.98 -9.99 -2.00
N ALA A 377 4.89 -9.04 -2.18
CA ALA A 377 5.92 -8.74 -1.18
C ALA A 377 5.33 -8.23 0.16
N TYR A 378 4.11 -7.67 0.14
CA TYR A 378 3.42 -7.24 1.37
C TYR A 378 2.53 -8.33 1.97
N THR A 379 2.05 -9.29 1.16
CA THR A 379 1.13 -10.34 1.60
C THR A 379 1.85 -11.63 2.00
N MET A 380 2.80 -12.09 1.18
CA MET A 380 3.53 -13.35 1.37
C MET A 380 4.21 -13.49 2.74
N PRO A 381 4.87 -12.43 3.29
CA PRO A 381 5.52 -12.52 4.59
C PRO A 381 4.57 -12.96 5.70
N GLY A 382 3.33 -12.49 5.68
CA GLY A 382 2.35 -12.89 6.69
C GLY A 382 1.88 -14.34 6.55
N ILE A 383 1.69 -14.83 5.31
CA ILE A 383 1.34 -16.23 5.07
C ILE A 383 2.41 -17.15 5.67
N ILE A 384 3.68 -16.86 5.41
CA ILE A 384 4.81 -17.65 5.91
C ILE A 384 4.98 -17.47 7.43
N ALA A 385 4.74 -16.26 7.96
CA ALA A 385 4.76 -16.01 9.41
C ALA A 385 3.69 -16.83 10.16
N HIS A 386 2.48 -16.93 9.60
CA HIS A 386 1.45 -17.79 10.17
C HIS A 386 1.87 -19.26 10.18
N GLN A 387 2.46 -19.76 9.09
CA GLN A 387 3.00 -21.12 9.03
C GLN A 387 4.12 -21.34 10.05
N SER A 388 5.02 -20.37 10.22
CA SER A 388 6.07 -20.43 11.25
C SER A 388 5.48 -20.50 12.65
N ALA A 389 4.48 -19.66 12.96
CA ALA A 389 3.82 -19.66 14.26
C ALA A 389 3.11 -21.00 14.58
N LEU A 390 2.45 -21.61 13.58
CA LEU A 390 1.84 -22.95 13.71
C LEU A 390 2.86 -24.05 13.97
N ARG A 391 4.13 -23.84 13.60
CA ARG A 391 5.26 -24.77 13.82
C ARG A 391 6.12 -24.38 15.02
N GLY A 392 5.59 -23.58 15.94
CA GLY A 392 6.31 -23.19 17.16
C GLY A 392 7.45 -22.20 16.95
N GLY A 393 7.44 -21.42 15.90
CA GLY A 393 8.47 -20.42 15.59
C GLY A 393 9.61 -20.94 14.73
N GLU A 394 9.39 -22.02 14.00
CA GLU A 394 10.39 -22.54 13.05
C GLU A 394 10.81 -21.44 12.05
N PRO A 395 12.15 -21.23 11.84
CA PRO A 395 12.62 -20.31 10.81
C PRO A 395 12.17 -20.75 9.41
N MET A 396 11.49 -19.87 8.70
CA MET A 396 10.96 -20.16 7.37
C MET A 396 11.43 -19.14 6.34
N LYS A 397 11.79 -19.62 5.14
CA LYS A 397 12.17 -18.76 4.02
C LYS A 397 10.93 -18.19 3.35
N ILE A 398 11.04 -16.93 2.93
CA ILE A 398 10.03 -16.23 2.15
C ILE A 398 10.57 -16.07 0.73
N LYS A 399 9.82 -16.58 -0.25
CA LYS A 399 10.19 -16.48 -1.66
C LYS A 399 10.04 -15.04 -2.15
N ASP A 400 11.07 -14.52 -2.77
CA ASP A 400 11.03 -13.22 -3.46
C ASP A 400 10.64 -13.43 -4.94
N TYR A 401 9.65 -12.70 -5.39
CA TYR A 401 9.16 -12.74 -6.78
C TYR A 401 9.73 -11.58 -7.63
N GLY A 402 10.68 -10.82 -7.09
CA GLY A 402 11.33 -9.70 -7.77
C GLY A 402 10.50 -8.41 -7.74
N ILE A 403 10.72 -7.60 -8.76
CA ILE A 403 10.07 -6.31 -8.97
C ILE A 403 9.37 -6.28 -10.34
N ALA A 404 8.47 -5.33 -10.52
CA ALA A 404 7.84 -5.11 -11.83
C ALA A 404 8.90 -4.85 -12.91
N PRO A 405 8.73 -5.40 -14.11
CA PRO A 405 9.57 -5.02 -15.25
C PRO A 405 9.46 -3.50 -15.53
N ALA A 406 10.55 -2.91 -16.05
CA ALA A 406 10.62 -1.49 -16.37
C ALA A 406 9.71 -1.13 -17.54
#